data_c03c1a3bc6859ca8f62d84ae4f403da5
#
_entry.id   c03c1a3bc6859ca8f62d84ae4f403da5
#
_cell.length_a   1.000
_cell.length_b   1.000
_cell.length_c   1.000
_cell.angle_alpha   90.00
_cell.angle_beta   90.00
_cell.angle_gamma   90.00
#
_symmetry.space_group_name_H-M   'P 1'
#
loop_
_entity.id
_entity.type
_entity.pdbx_description
1 polymer ?
#
loop_
_entity_poly.entity_id
_entity_poly.type
_entity_poly.pdbx_seq_one_letter_code
_entity_poly.pdbx_strand_id
1 'polypeptide(L)'
;MTALLRTAVERGVTFFDTAEVYGSFLNEELVGDALAPFRGKVVIATKFGFDVSPNSDPRGMKGAPGVNSRPKHIKEAVEGSLKRLKIETIDLLYQHRVDPNVPIEDVAGAVKELIQAGKVKHFGLSEAGAKTIRRAHAV
;
A
#
# COMPACT_ATOMS: atom_id res chain seq x y z
N MET A 1 -14.08 -9.64 -12.66
CA MET A 1 -12.97 -8.67 -12.40
C MET A 1 -11.59 -9.31 -12.58
N THR A 2 -11.33 -10.49 -12.02
CA THR A 2 -10.04 -11.22 -12.20
C THR A 2 -9.66 -11.41 -13.67
N ALA A 3 -10.60 -11.79 -14.54
CA ALA A 3 -10.37 -11.94 -15.97
C ALA A 3 -9.94 -10.62 -16.64
N LEU A 4 -10.53 -9.49 -16.23
CA LEU A 4 -10.17 -8.17 -16.74
C LEU A 4 -8.70 -7.81 -16.44
N LEU A 5 -8.26 -8.04 -15.20
CA LEU A 5 -6.88 -7.77 -14.79
C LEU A 5 -5.89 -8.65 -15.57
N ARG A 6 -6.21 -9.94 -15.77
CA ARG A 6 -5.38 -10.85 -16.57
C ARG A 6 -5.29 -10.42 -18.03
N THR A 7 -6.41 -10.05 -18.63
CA THR A 7 -6.42 -9.50 -19.99
C THR A 7 -5.61 -8.21 -20.10
N ALA A 8 -5.63 -7.36 -19.07
CA ALA A 8 -4.78 -6.16 -19.06
C ALA A 8 -3.29 -6.51 -19.12
N VAL A 9 -2.84 -7.52 -18.34
CA VAL A 9 -1.45 -8.01 -18.41
C VAL A 9 -1.12 -8.56 -19.80
N GLU A 10 -2.00 -9.37 -20.37
CA GLU A 10 -1.83 -9.93 -21.72
C GLU A 10 -1.73 -8.85 -22.80
N ARG A 11 -2.34 -7.70 -22.57
CA ARG A 11 -2.26 -6.51 -23.44
C ARG A 11 -1.10 -5.56 -23.12
N GLY A 12 -0.19 -5.94 -22.21
CA GLY A 12 1.03 -5.21 -21.92
C GLY A 12 0.97 -4.27 -20.72
N VAL A 13 -0.09 -4.29 -19.91
CA VAL A 13 -0.11 -3.57 -18.63
C VAL A 13 0.81 -4.27 -17.63
N THR A 14 1.80 -3.56 -17.09
CA THR A 14 2.81 -4.12 -16.19
C THR A 14 2.81 -3.49 -14.81
N PHE A 15 2.03 -2.45 -14.56
CA PHE A 15 1.95 -1.75 -13.27
C PHE A 15 0.51 -1.74 -12.75
N PHE A 16 0.32 -2.22 -11.52
CA PHE A 16 -0.98 -2.30 -10.86
C PHE A 16 -0.92 -1.60 -9.51
N ASP A 17 -1.84 -0.68 -9.29
CA ASP A 17 -1.93 0.12 -8.07
C ASP A 17 -3.21 -0.20 -7.30
N THR A 18 -3.06 -0.48 -6.01
CA THR A 18 -4.16 -0.74 -5.08
C THR A 18 -3.94 -0.02 -3.76
N ALA A 19 -4.75 -0.31 -2.75
CA ALA A 19 -4.58 0.16 -1.38
C ALA A 19 -5.38 -0.72 -0.40
N GLU A 20 -4.92 -0.82 0.85
CA GLU A 20 -5.63 -1.53 1.91
C GLU A 20 -7.04 -0.99 2.14
N VAL A 21 -7.26 0.31 1.98
CA VAL A 21 -8.55 0.97 2.18
C VAL A 21 -9.57 0.67 1.07
N TYR A 22 -9.13 0.22 -0.11
CA TYR A 22 -10.03 -0.05 -1.23
C TYR A 22 -10.90 -1.27 -0.95
N GLY A 23 -12.19 -1.01 -0.71
CA GLY A 23 -13.16 -2.03 -0.33
C GLY A 23 -12.80 -2.74 0.97
N SER A 24 -12.12 -2.05 1.91
CA SER A 24 -11.67 -2.62 3.18
C SER A 24 -10.98 -3.97 2.98
N PHE A 25 -9.81 -3.92 2.33
CA PHE A 25 -8.92 -5.04 1.99
C PHE A 25 -9.31 -5.88 0.76
N LEU A 26 -10.58 -5.89 0.35
CA LEU A 26 -11.07 -6.77 -0.74
C LEU A 26 -10.37 -6.53 -2.08
N ASN A 27 -9.96 -5.29 -2.36
CA ASN A 27 -9.28 -5.00 -3.62
C ASN A 27 -7.87 -5.61 -3.67
N GLU A 28 -7.13 -5.60 -2.57
CA GLU A 28 -5.83 -6.28 -2.50
C GLU A 28 -5.96 -7.79 -2.67
N GLU A 29 -6.98 -8.42 -2.07
CA GLU A 29 -7.25 -9.85 -2.25
C GLU A 29 -7.54 -10.17 -3.71
N LEU A 30 -8.41 -9.37 -4.36
CA LEU A 30 -8.72 -9.52 -5.78
C LEU A 30 -7.49 -9.37 -6.68
N VAL A 31 -6.65 -8.36 -6.41
CA VAL A 31 -5.41 -8.12 -7.17
C VAL A 31 -4.43 -9.28 -6.96
N GLY A 32 -4.27 -9.75 -5.72
CA GLY A 32 -3.43 -10.90 -5.39
C GLY A 32 -3.84 -12.17 -6.14
N ASP A 33 -5.13 -12.47 -6.19
CA ASP A 33 -5.68 -13.64 -6.91
C ASP A 33 -5.54 -13.50 -8.43
N ALA A 34 -5.82 -12.30 -8.94
CA ALA A 34 -5.77 -12.05 -10.38
C ALA A 34 -4.35 -12.14 -10.93
N LEU A 35 -3.38 -11.57 -10.20
CA LEU A 35 -2.00 -11.43 -10.67
C LEU A 35 -1.08 -12.58 -10.23
N ALA A 36 -1.57 -13.55 -9.46
CA ALA A 36 -0.79 -14.70 -9.04
C ALA A 36 -0.04 -15.44 -10.19
N PRO A 37 -0.63 -15.64 -11.39
CA PRO A 37 0.07 -16.26 -12.52
C PRO A 37 1.17 -15.39 -13.14
N PHE A 38 1.22 -14.09 -12.82
CA PHE A 38 2.12 -13.10 -13.44
C PHE A 38 3.19 -12.57 -12.49
N ARG A 39 3.41 -13.24 -11.35
CA ARG A 39 4.45 -12.87 -10.39
C ARG A 39 5.81 -12.75 -11.06
N GLY A 40 6.53 -11.68 -10.72
CA GLY A 40 7.82 -11.35 -11.34
C GLY A 40 7.73 -10.71 -12.73
N LYS A 41 6.52 -10.63 -13.32
CA LYS A 41 6.30 -9.97 -14.62
C LYS A 41 5.57 -8.63 -14.51
N VAL A 42 5.00 -8.35 -13.36
CA VAL A 42 4.25 -7.11 -13.07
C VAL A 42 4.78 -6.45 -11.82
N VAL A 43 4.58 -5.14 -11.72
CA VAL A 43 4.87 -4.31 -10.57
C VAL A 43 3.58 -4.09 -9.80
N ILE A 44 3.60 -4.31 -8.50
CA ILE A 44 2.43 -4.09 -7.62
C ILE A 44 2.75 -2.96 -6.64
N ALA A 45 1.94 -1.91 -6.69
CA ALA A 45 1.92 -0.84 -5.73
C ALA A 45 0.72 -0.97 -4.80
N THR A 46 0.91 -0.69 -3.53
CA THR A 46 -0.17 -0.55 -2.55
C THR A 46 0.09 0.60 -1.59
N LYS A 47 -0.87 0.90 -0.71
CA LYS A 47 -0.82 2.08 0.15
C LYS A 47 -1.30 1.73 1.56
N PHE A 48 -0.59 2.26 2.56
CA PHE A 48 -0.96 2.23 3.97
C PHE A 48 -1.36 3.63 4.45
N GLY A 49 -1.84 3.73 5.67
CA GLY A 49 -1.96 5.00 6.39
C GLY A 49 -3.36 5.40 6.76
N PHE A 50 -4.37 4.63 6.40
CA PHE A 50 -5.71 4.75 6.97
C PHE A 50 -5.93 3.73 8.10
N ASP A 51 -6.80 4.09 9.04
CA ASP A 51 -7.20 3.18 10.12
C ASP A 51 -8.35 2.29 9.63
N VAL A 52 -7.97 1.29 8.82
CA VAL A 52 -8.93 0.37 8.20
C VAL A 52 -9.22 -0.77 9.16
N SER A 53 -10.50 -1.01 9.46
CA SER A 53 -10.94 -2.18 10.19
C SER A 53 -11.78 -3.11 9.30
N PRO A 54 -11.86 -4.42 9.59
CA PRO A 54 -12.71 -5.35 8.84
C PRO A 54 -14.19 -4.96 8.84
N ASN A 55 -14.62 -4.14 9.81
CA ASN A 55 -15.96 -3.62 9.94
C ASN A 55 -16.12 -2.21 9.34
N SER A 56 -15.08 -1.66 8.72
CA SER A 56 -15.18 -0.40 7.99
C SER A 56 -16.12 -0.56 6.82
N ASP A 57 -17.00 0.42 6.62
CA ASP A 57 -17.93 0.39 5.47
C ASP A 57 -17.15 0.50 4.15
N PRO A 58 -17.12 -0.55 3.32
CA PRO A 58 -16.39 -0.52 2.06
C PRO A 58 -16.93 0.50 1.06
N ARG A 59 -18.12 1.05 1.31
CA ARG A 59 -18.76 2.06 0.47
C ARG A 59 -18.52 3.48 0.93
N GLY A 60 -17.83 3.66 2.08
CA GLY A 60 -17.55 4.99 2.64
C GLY A 60 -18.78 5.73 3.18
N MET A 61 -19.93 5.05 3.33
CA MET A 61 -21.19 5.68 3.77
C MET A 61 -21.17 6.11 5.25
N LYS A 62 -20.25 5.55 6.05
CA LYS A 62 -20.07 5.88 7.47
C LYS A 62 -18.94 6.88 7.73
N GLY A 63 -18.45 7.55 6.69
CA GLY A 63 -17.31 8.47 6.75
C GLY A 63 -15.99 7.81 6.37
N ALA A 64 -15.03 8.63 5.93
CA ALA A 64 -13.68 8.16 5.63
C ALA A 64 -12.99 7.67 6.92
N PRO A 65 -12.23 6.56 6.86
CA PRO A 65 -11.42 6.14 8.01
C PRO A 65 -10.40 7.22 8.37
N GLY A 66 -10.09 7.37 9.66
CA GLY A 66 -9.02 8.23 10.12
C GLY A 66 -7.66 7.79 9.56
N VAL A 67 -6.67 8.68 9.66
CA VAL A 67 -5.28 8.35 9.30
C VAL A 67 -4.54 7.76 10.49
N ASN A 68 -3.67 6.79 10.22
CA ASN A 68 -2.78 6.18 11.20
C ASN A 68 -1.48 5.75 10.54
N SER A 69 -0.43 6.53 10.72
CA SER A 69 0.92 6.23 10.20
C SER A 69 1.93 5.97 11.32
N ARG A 70 1.48 5.49 12.48
CA ARG A 70 2.42 5.08 13.53
C ARG A 70 3.27 3.89 13.06
N PRO A 71 4.56 3.84 13.41
CA PRO A 71 5.48 2.78 12.98
C PRO A 71 4.96 1.35 13.19
N LYS A 72 4.32 1.09 14.33
CA LYS A 72 3.70 -0.21 14.62
C LYS A 72 2.59 -0.54 13.61
N HIS A 73 1.68 0.42 13.36
CA HIS A 73 0.59 0.24 12.41
C HIS A 73 1.09 0.02 10.98
N ILE A 74 2.12 0.77 10.56
CA ILE A 74 2.75 0.60 9.24
C ILE A 74 3.23 -0.84 9.05
N LYS A 75 3.92 -1.40 10.04
CA LYS A 75 4.42 -2.79 9.99
C LYS A 75 3.29 -3.80 9.90
N GLU A 76 2.23 -3.63 10.70
CA GLU A 76 1.03 -4.48 10.68
C GLU A 76 0.30 -4.38 9.33
N ALA A 77 0.13 -3.19 8.78
CA ALA A 77 -0.49 -2.96 7.48
C ALA A 77 0.28 -3.65 6.35
N VAL A 78 1.62 -3.53 6.34
CA VAL A 78 2.46 -4.18 5.33
C VAL A 78 2.37 -5.70 5.41
N GLU A 79 2.40 -6.29 6.60
CA GLU A 79 2.21 -7.75 6.77
C GLU A 79 0.84 -8.20 6.24
N GLY A 80 -0.20 -7.41 6.50
CA GLY A 80 -1.53 -7.66 5.97
C GLY A 80 -1.58 -7.59 4.44
N SER A 81 -0.99 -6.55 3.85
CA SER A 81 -0.93 -6.37 2.39
C SER A 81 -0.15 -7.48 1.70
N LEU A 82 0.99 -7.90 2.24
CA LEU A 82 1.77 -9.03 1.71
C LEU A 82 0.93 -10.32 1.64
N LYS A 83 0.16 -10.60 2.70
CA LYS A 83 -0.72 -11.78 2.76
C LYS A 83 -1.86 -11.70 1.73
N ARG A 84 -2.57 -10.55 1.65
CA ARG A 84 -3.69 -10.36 0.73
C ARG A 84 -3.25 -10.37 -0.73
N LEU A 85 -2.14 -9.71 -1.03
CA LEU A 85 -1.55 -9.67 -2.37
C LEU A 85 -0.85 -10.99 -2.73
N LYS A 86 -0.60 -11.89 -1.77
CA LYS A 86 0.09 -13.18 -1.95
C LYS A 86 1.49 -13.00 -2.55
N ILE A 87 2.22 -12.00 -2.08
CA ILE A 87 3.60 -11.68 -2.48
C ILE A 87 4.51 -11.62 -1.25
N GLU A 88 5.80 -11.81 -1.45
CA GLU A 88 6.81 -11.73 -0.38
C GLU A 88 7.38 -10.31 -0.24
N THR A 89 7.32 -9.53 -1.31
CA THR A 89 7.85 -8.16 -1.35
C THR A 89 6.91 -7.25 -2.13
N ILE A 90 6.57 -6.09 -1.57
CA ILE A 90 5.82 -5.03 -2.25
C ILE A 90 6.79 -4.22 -3.09
N ASP A 91 6.52 -4.04 -4.39
CA ASP A 91 7.40 -3.28 -5.27
C ASP A 91 7.41 -1.78 -4.93
N LEU A 92 6.25 -1.20 -4.66
CA LEU A 92 6.11 0.21 -4.29
C LEU A 92 5.04 0.38 -3.20
N LEU A 93 5.46 0.91 -2.06
CA LEU A 93 4.58 1.19 -0.93
C LEU A 93 4.38 2.70 -0.79
N TYR A 94 3.13 3.17 -0.81
CA TYR A 94 2.81 4.57 -0.56
C TYR A 94 2.27 4.80 0.85
N GLN A 95 2.65 5.92 1.47
CA GLN A 95 1.78 6.54 2.47
C GLN A 95 0.61 7.21 1.73
N HIS A 96 -0.62 6.77 1.97
CA HIS A 96 -1.80 7.20 1.22
C HIS A 96 -2.16 8.67 1.45
N ARG A 97 -2.07 9.10 2.73
CA ARG A 97 -2.19 10.49 3.16
C ARG A 97 -1.22 10.76 4.30
N VAL A 98 -0.67 11.95 4.34
CA VAL A 98 0.18 12.38 5.46
C VAL A 98 -0.62 12.38 6.76
N ASP A 99 -0.08 11.77 7.80
CA ASP A 99 -0.64 11.80 9.14
C ASP A 99 -0.05 13.00 9.91
N PRO A 100 -0.87 14.01 10.26
CA PRO A 100 -0.38 15.19 10.96
C PRO A 100 0.08 14.91 12.40
N ASN A 101 -0.28 13.75 12.95
CA ASN A 101 0.05 13.36 14.32
C ASN A 101 1.34 12.53 14.42
N VAL A 102 1.95 12.16 13.29
CA VAL A 102 3.17 11.36 13.24
C VAL A 102 4.21 12.09 12.39
N PRO A 103 5.41 12.41 12.93
CA PRO A 103 6.48 13.00 12.14
C PRO A 103 6.79 12.17 10.90
N ILE A 104 6.97 12.84 9.76
CA ILE A 104 7.23 12.12 8.50
C ILE A 104 8.55 11.34 8.55
N GLU A 105 9.49 11.77 9.38
CA GLU A 105 10.75 11.09 9.63
C GLU A 105 10.53 9.72 10.30
N ASP A 106 9.58 9.62 11.22
CA ASP A 106 9.23 8.35 11.89
C ASP A 106 8.56 7.39 10.89
N VAL A 107 7.72 7.93 10.02
CA VAL A 107 7.08 7.17 8.92
C VAL A 107 8.15 6.64 7.96
N ALA A 108 9.04 7.51 7.49
CA ALA A 108 10.12 7.14 6.58
C ALA A 108 11.09 6.13 7.22
N GLY A 109 11.41 6.31 8.50
CA GLY A 109 12.24 5.38 9.27
C GLY A 109 11.63 3.98 9.35
N ALA A 110 10.33 3.89 9.64
CA ALA A 110 9.62 2.61 9.68
C ALA A 110 9.61 1.90 8.31
N VAL A 111 9.40 2.63 7.23
CA VAL A 111 9.44 2.05 5.88
C VAL A 111 10.86 1.67 5.47
N LYS A 112 11.88 2.46 5.86
CA LYS A 112 13.29 2.11 5.66
C LYS A 112 13.64 0.76 6.30
N GLU A 113 13.17 0.49 7.52
CA GLU A 113 13.35 -0.82 8.17
C GLU A 113 12.69 -1.95 7.35
N LEU A 114 11.50 -1.71 6.78
CA LEU A 114 10.81 -2.69 5.93
C LEU A 114 11.54 -2.93 4.60
N ILE A 115 12.18 -1.91 4.05
CA ILE A 115 13.05 -2.03 2.86
C ILE A 115 14.28 -2.88 3.21
N GLN A 116 14.94 -2.60 4.33
CA GLN A 116 16.08 -3.38 4.81
C GLN A 116 15.73 -4.85 5.10
N ALA A 117 14.50 -5.10 5.55
CA ALA A 117 13.97 -6.45 5.77
C ALA A 117 13.53 -7.17 4.48
N GLY A 118 13.62 -6.51 3.31
CA GLY A 118 13.23 -7.08 2.01
C GLY A 118 11.73 -7.17 1.77
N LYS A 119 10.90 -6.54 2.60
CA LYS A 119 9.43 -6.56 2.50
C LYS A 119 8.86 -5.51 1.56
N VAL A 120 9.63 -4.45 1.30
CA VAL A 120 9.29 -3.32 0.42
C VAL A 120 10.52 -2.98 -0.41
N LYS A 121 10.34 -2.66 -1.70
CA LYS A 121 11.46 -2.21 -2.56
C LYS A 121 11.58 -0.70 -2.58
N HIS A 122 10.46 0.01 -2.76
CA HIS A 122 10.44 1.45 -2.93
C HIS A 122 9.34 2.10 -2.08
N PHE A 123 9.59 3.32 -1.60
CA PHE A 123 8.66 4.12 -0.83
C PHE A 123 8.22 5.35 -1.60
N GLY A 124 6.94 5.67 -1.55
CA GLY A 124 6.34 6.86 -2.14
C GLY A 124 5.40 7.58 -1.17
N LEU A 125 5.09 8.83 -1.50
CA LEU A 125 4.13 9.66 -0.77
C LEU A 125 3.02 10.10 -1.72
N SER A 126 1.77 9.97 -1.28
CA SER A 126 0.59 10.38 -2.04
C SER A 126 0.05 11.70 -1.47
N GLU A 127 -0.11 12.69 -2.34
CA GLU A 127 -0.63 14.03 -2.01
C GLU A 127 0.14 14.75 -0.87
N ALA A 128 1.45 14.53 -0.79
CA ALA A 128 2.32 15.21 0.14
C ALA A 128 2.91 16.49 -0.46
N GLY A 129 3.05 17.53 0.35
CA GLY A 129 3.74 18.76 -0.06
C GLY A 129 5.25 18.54 -0.25
N ALA A 130 5.87 19.32 -1.11
CA ALA A 130 7.30 19.21 -1.44
C ALA A 130 8.21 19.26 -0.19
N LYS A 131 7.87 20.08 0.81
CA LYS A 131 8.63 20.14 2.08
C LYS A 131 8.59 18.80 2.83
N THR A 132 7.43 18.16 2.89
CA THR A 132 7.26 16.84 3.53
C THR A 132 8.05 15.77 2.80
N ILE A 133 8.00 15.78 1.45
CA ILE A 133 8.76 14.83 0.61
C ILE A 133 10.26 14.96 0.88
N ARG A 134 10.80 16.20 0.92
CA ARG A 134 12.22 16.43 1.20
C ARG A 134 12.64 15.93 2.58
N ARG A 135 11.80 16.14 3.59
CA ARG A 135 12.06 15.62 4.95
C ARG A 135 12.07 14.09 5.00
N ALA A 136 11.10 13.45 4.36
CA ALA A 136 11.07 11.98 4.28
C ALA A 136 12.29 11.42 3.53
N HIS A 137 12.72 12.08 2.46
CA HIS A 137 13.85 11.66 1.64
C HIS A 137 15.20 11.80 2.34
N ALA A 138 15.29 12.64 3.36
CA ALA A 138 16.52 12.85 4.14
C ALA A 138 16.82 11.72 5.16
N VAL A 139 15.87 10.81 5.39
CA VAL A 139 15.97 9.63 6.29
C VAL A 139 16.51 8.43 5.53
#